data_b433b19617dfb5ff6618202454f58c47
#
_entry.id   b433b19617dfb5ff6618202454f58c47
#
_cell.length_a   1.000
_cell.length_b   1.000
_cell.length_c   1.000
_cell.angle_alpha   90.00
_cell.angle_beta   90.00
_cell.angle_gamma   90.00
#
_symmetry.space_group_name_H-M   'P 1'
#
loop_
_entity.id
_entity.type
_entity.pdbx_description
1 polymer ?
#
loop_
_entity_poly.entity_id
_entity_poly.type
_entity_poly.pdbx_seq_one_letter_code
_entity_poly.pdbx_strand_id
1 'polypeptide(L)'
;MNTDILVQHALAAAGEQGVDTRCIYLSDYEIADCTGCERCRTSFTCAVKDGMQDIYPLLESAHAIVIGSPTYFYTVTGIVKNFLDRLYCYELFDESDRGVWLSRHEVAGGKYAVTIAVCEQETEENMGWTSQVLGKSLAAVGYRVVGEGKAFHAFAKGDVLRNCHALNEAATTGTRLAKMLRLRGHAEDILSRGLK
;
A
#
# COMPACT_ATOMS: atom_id res chain seq x y z
N MET A 1 1.04 -17.27 5.42
CA MET A 1 2.29 -16.66 5.99
C MET A 1 1.91 -15.63 7.03
N ASN A 2 2.81 -15.20 7.93
CA ASN A 2 2.47 -14.23 9.00
C ASN A 2 1.92 -12.91 8.47
N THR A 3 2.58 -12.32 7.50
CA THR A 3 2.14 -11.08 6.84
C THR A 3 0.75 -11.23 6.20
N ASP A 4 0.51 -12.32 5.50
CA ASP A 4 -0.77 -12.63 4.87
C ASP A 4 -1.90 -12.69 5.91
N ILE A 5 -1.69 -13.37 7.05
CA ILE A 5 -2.68 -13.45 8.13
C ILE A 5 -3.08 -12.04 8.59
N LEU A 6 -2.13 -11.15 8.82
CA LEU A 6 -2.43 -9.79 9.28
C LEU A 6 -3.13 -8.94 8.20
N VAL A 7 -2.71 -9.08 6.93
CA VAL A 7 -3.39 -8.41 5.81
C VAL A 7 -4.84 -8.90 5.72
N GLN A 8 -5.09 -10.20 5.82
CA GLN A 8 -6.44 -10.75 5.81
C GLN A 8 -7.28 -10.26 7.00
N HIS A 9 -6.70 -10.11 8.20
CA HIS A 9 -7.40 -9.53 9.35
C HIS A 9 -7.80 -8.06 9.10
N ALA A 10 -6.92 -7.26 8.49
CA ALA A 10 -7.24 -5.88 8.12
C ALA A 10 -8.34 -5.82 7.05
N LEU A 11 -8.26 -6.66 6.01
CA LEU A 11 -9.27 -6.72 4.96
C LEU A 11 -10.62 -7.22 5.48
N ALA A 12 -10.64 -8.25 6.34
CA ALA A 12 -11.87 -8.74 6.96
C ALA A 12 -12.55 -7.66 7.79
N ALA A 13 -11.80 -6.95 8.63
CA ALA A 13 -12.32 -5.84 9.43
C ALA A 13 -12.84 -4.67 8.58
N ALA A 14 -12.24 -4.40 7.42
CA ALA A 14 -12.78 -3.43 6.46
C ALA A 14 -14.06 -3.95 5.79
N GLY A 15 -14.10 -5.24 5.43
CA GLY A 15 -15.26 -5.91 4.85
C GLY A 15 -16.47 -5.90 5.77
N GLU A 16 -16.30 -6.17 7.07
CA GLU A 16 -17.33 -6.06 8.10
C GLU A 16 -17.95 -4.66 8.19
N GLN A 17 -17.23 -3.65 7.73
CA GLN A 17 -17.70 -2.26 7.64
C GLN A 17 -18.31 -1.93 6.27
N GLY A 18 -18.53 -2.91 5.38
CA GLY A 18 -19.18 -2.75 4.08
C GLY A 18 -18.24 -2.31 2.96
N VAL A 19 -16.91 -2.44 3.13
CA VAL A 19 -15.94 -2.17 2.06
C VAL A 19 -15.77 -3.44 1.22
N ASP A 20 -15.91 -3.33 -0.09
CA ASP A 20 -15.53 -4.41 -1.01
C ASP A 20 -14.01 -4.56 -1.04
N THR A 21 -13.52 -5.78 -0.80
CA THR A 21 -12.09 -6.07 -0.67
C THR A 21 -11.64 -7.17 -1.61
N ARG A 22 -10.46 -6.98 -2.20
CA ARG A 22 -9.78 -7.99 -3.02
C ARG A 22 -8.34 -8.14 -2.55
N CYS A 23 -7.93 -9.37 -2.26
CA CYS A 23 -6.54 -9.71 -1.96
C CYS A 23 -5.85 -10.25 -3.21
N ILE A 24 -4.61 -9.81 -3.44
CA ILE A 24 -3.69 -10.39 -4.42
C ILE A 24 -2.36 -10.69 -3.74
N TYR A 25 -1.64 -11.69 -4.23
CA TYR A 25 -0.29 -12.01 -3.79
C TYR A 25 0.69 -11.59 -4.87
N LEU A 26 1.64 -10.72 -4.55
CA LEU A 26 2.64 -10.27 -5.52
C LEU A 26 3.48 -11.45 -6.07
N SER A 27 3.62 -12.52 -5.29
CA SER A 27 4.28 -13.75 -5.72
C SER A 27 3.59 -14.49 -6.86
N ASP A 28 2.34 -14.19 -7.14
CA ASP A 28 1.60 -14.80 -8.25
C ASP A 28 1.85 -14.09 -9.58
N TYR A 29 2.61 -12.98 -9.54
CA TYR A 29 2.94 -12.14 -10.69
C TYR A 29 4.45 -12.12 -10.91
N GLU A 30 4.87 -12.19 -12.16
CA GLU A 30 6.24 -11.91 -12.53
C GLU A 30 6.43 -10.38 -12.57
N ILE A 31 7.16 -9.83 -11.61
CA ILE A 31 7.39 -8.38 -11.49
C ILE A 31 8.90 -8.11 -11.62
N ALA A 32 9.31 -7.66 -12.78
CA ALA A 32 10.68 -7.20 -13.02
C ALA A 32 10.95 -5.86 -12.34
N ASP A 33 12.21 -5.59 -12.05
CA ASP A 33 12.67 -4.32 -11.49
C ASP A 33 12.44 -3.15 -12.45
N CYS A 34 12.41 -1.95 -11.88
CA CYS A 34 12.42 -0.72 -12.67
C CYS A 34 13.79 -0.52 -13.32
N THR A 35 13.82 -0.38 -14.63
CA THR A 35 15.07 -0.19 -15.39
C THR A 35 15.53 1.26 -15.46
N GLY A 36 14.80 2.20 -14.85
CA GLY A 36 15.13 3.64 -14.89
C GLY A 36 15.02 4.25 -16.30
N CYS A 37 14.27 3.64 -17.22
CA CYS A 37 14.19 4.07 -18.62
C CYS A 37 13.41 5.37 -18.85
N GLU A 38 12.73 5.90 -17.85
CA GLU A 38 11.95 7.15 -17.81
C GLU A 38 10.84 7.30 -18.88
N ARG A 39 10.54 6.26 -19.66
CA ARG A 39 9.47 6.34 -20.68
C ARG A 39 8.09 6.65 -20.08
N CYS A 40 7.87 6.28 -18.83
CA CYS A 40 6.62 6.58 -18.14
C CYS A 40 6.40 8.08 -17.85
N ARG A 41 7.45 8.91 -17.85
CA ARG A 41 7.32 10.36 -17.62
C ARG A 41 6.42 11.09 -18.60
N THR A 42 6.32 10.61 -19.81
CA THR A 42 5.49 11.22 -20.86
C THR A 42 4.23 10.43 -21.15
N SER A 43 4.23 9.13 -20.87
CA SER A 43 3.10 8.24 -21.17
C SER A 43 2.24 7.90 -19.96
N PHE A 44 2.75 8.18 -18.74
CA PHE A 44 2.17 7.77 -17.45
C PHE A 44 1.87 6.26 -17.37
N THR A 45 2.61 5.47 -18.16
CA THR A 45 2.46 4.03 -18.26
C THR A 45 3.83 3.38 -18.29
N CYS A 46 4.06 2.37 -17.47
CA CYS A 46 5.33 1.66 -17.48
C CYS A 46 5.55 0.90 -18.80
N ALA A 47 6.76 1.05 -19.36
CA ALA A 47 7.12 0.41 -20.61
C ALA A 47 7.48 -1.09 -20.46
N VAL A 48 7.81 -1.55 -19.25
CA VAL A 48 8.11 -2.96 -18.96
C VAL A 48 6.81 -3.76 -18.99
N LYS A 49 6.78 -4.79 -19.80
CA LYS A 49 5.60 -5.65 -20.01
C LYS A 49 5.75 -6.94 -19.20
N ASP A 50 5.09 -6.98 -18.06
CA ASP A 50 5.11 -8.10 -17.12
C ASP A 50 3.82 -8.10 -16.27
N GLY A 51 3.78 -8.85 -15.17
CA GLY A 51 2.62 -8.96 -14.28
C GLY A 51 2.12 -7.64 -13.68
N MET A 52 2.92 -6.57 -13.69
CA MET A 52 2.45 -5.24 -13.28
C MET A 52 1.34 -4.70 -14.20
N GLN A 53 1.28 -5.15 -15.46
CA GLN A 53 0.21 -4.71 -16.36
C GLN A 53 -1.18 -5.18 -15.90
N ASP A 54 -1.26 -6.29 -15.16
CA ASP A 54 -2.50 -6.80 -14.57
C ASP A 54 -2.81 -6.12 -13.23
N ILE A 55 -1.77 -5.62 -12.54
CA ILE A 55 -1.91 -4.95 -11.24
C ILE A 55 -2.30 -3.48 -11.39
N TYR A 56 -1.79 -2.75 -12.39
CA TYR A 56 -2.10 -1.32 -12.57
C TYR A 56 -3.62 -1.04 -12.65
N PRO A 57 -4.46 -1.78 -13.42
CA PRO A 57 -5.90 -1.55 -13.43
C PRO A 57 -6.56 -1.73 -12.06
N LEU A 58 -6.05 -2.67 -11.23
CA LEU A 58 -6.54 -2.87 -9.87
C LEU A 58 -6.22 -1.67 -8.97
N LEU A 59 -4.99 -1.13 -9.08
CA LEU A 59 -4.58 0.07 -8.36
C LEU A 59 -5.38 1.30 -8.79
N GLU A 60 -5.67 1.44 -10.08
CA GLU A 60 -6.46 2.55 -10.62
C GLU A 60 -7.90 2.52 -10.08
N SER A 61 -8.54 1.37 -10.09
CA SER A 61 -9.93 1.20 -9.64
C SER A 61 -10.10 1.25 -8.12
N ALA A 62 -9.09 0.86 -7.35
CA ALA A 62 -9.17 0.83 -5.89
C ALA A 62 -9.09 2.23 -5.29
N HIS A 63 -9.92 2.53 -4.28
CA HIS A 63 -9.85 3.77 -3.50
C HIS A 63 -8.81 3.69 -2.38
N ALA A 64 -8.36 2.49 -2.04
CA ALA A 64 -7.38 2.26 -0.98
C ALA A 64 -6.58 0.97 -1.23
N ILE A 65 -5.42 0.87 -0.57
CA ILE A 65 -4.58 -0.32 -0.56
C ILE A 65 -4.24 -0.73 0.87
N VAL A 66 -4.24 -2.03 1.13
CA VAL A 66 -3.57 -2.64 2.29
C VAL A 66 -2.35 -3.38 1.75
N ILE A 67 -1.15 -2.96 2.11
CA ILE A 67 0.08 -3.61 1.67
C ILE A 67 0.85 -4.18 2.85
N GLY A 68 1.31 -5.42 2.73
CA GLY A 68 2.11 -6.08 3.75
C GLY A 68 3.44 -6.60 3.21
N SER A 69 4.48 -6.53 4.04
CA SER A 69 5.77 -7.15 3.80
C SER A 69 6.35 -7.76 5.07
N PRO A 70 6.95 -8.94 5.00
CA PRO A 70 7.90 -9.33 6.03
C PRO A 70 9.16 -8.47 5.93
N THR A 71 9.90 -8.36 7.02
CA THR A 71 11.22 -7.72 7.06
C THR A 71 12.28 -8.70 6.59
N TYR A 72 12.95 -8.41 5.49
CA TYR A 72 14.11 -9.13 5.01
C TYR A 72 15.32 -8.19 4.98
N PHE A 73 16.35 -8.52 5.75
CA PHE A 73 17.53 -7.66 5.88
C PHE A 73 17.18 -6.19 6.12
N TYR A 74 16.38 -5.94 7.16
CA TYR A 74 16.00 -4.59 7.65
C TYR A 74 15.12 -3.78 6.68
N THR A 75 14.51 -4.39 5.67
CA THR A 75 13.64 -3.70 4.72
C THR A 75 12.56 -4.64 4.15
N VAL A 76 11.76 -4.16 3.22
CA VAL A 76 10.77 -4.95 2.49
C VAL A 76 11.41 -6.05 1.64
N THR A 77 10.64 -7.07 1.27
CA THR A 77 11.11 -8.09 0.34
C THR A 77 11.40 -7.53 -1.05
N GLY A 78 12.27 -8.20 -1.82
CA GLY A 78 12.62 -7.78 -3.19
C GLY A 78 11.39 -7.60 -4.08
N ILE A 79 10.43 -8.52 -4.04
CA ILE A 79 9.22 -8.41 -4.86
C ILE A 79 8.35 -7.20 -4.46
N VAL A 80 8.25 -6.88 -3.17
CA VAL A 80 7.56 -5.68 -2.71
C VAL A 80 8.31 -4.43 -3.14
N LYS A 81 9.65 -4.45 -3.08
CA LYS A 81 10.47 -3.32 -3.57
C LYS A 81 10.29 -3.12 -5.08
N ASN A 82 10.32 -4.19 -5.87
CA ASN A 82 10.06 -4.12 -7.32
C ASN A 82 8.68 -3.50 -7.58
N PHE A 83 7.64 -3.98 -6.89
CA PHE A 83 6.30 -3.41 -6.99
C PHE A 83 6.30 -1.90 -6.68
N LEU A 84 6.90 -1.47 -5.58
CA LEU A 84 6.95 -0.05 -5.19
C LEU A 84 7.70 0.81 -6.21
N ASP A 85 8.86 0.35 -6.71
CA ASP A 85 9.64 1.07 -7.72
C ASP A 85 8.89 1.22 -9.05
N ARG A 86 8.03 0.25 -9.36
CA ARG A 86 7.21 0.28 -10.56
C ARG A 86 6.02 1.24 -10.46
N LEU A 87 5.70 1.77 -9.26
CA LEU A 87 4.73 2.85 -9.07
C LEU A 87 5.25 4.23 -9.52
N TYR A 88 6.53 4.37 -9.84
CA TYR A 88 7.12 5.61 -10.36
C TYR A 88 6.36 6.17 -11.58
N CYS A 89 5.66 5.34 -12.34
CA CYS A 89 4.82 5.80 -13.45
C CYS A 89 3.62 6.67 -13.02
N TYR A 90 3.34 6.77 -11.73
CA TYR A 90 2.30 7.65 -11.18
C TYR A 90 2.81 9.03 -10.80
N GLU A 91 4.12 9.28 -10.88
CA GLU A 91 4.72 10.58 -10.57
C GLU A 91 4.74 11.50 -11.80
N LEU A 92 4.36 12.75 -11.57
CA LEU A 92 4.31 13.84 -12.54
C LEU A 92 5.35 14.88 -12.14
N PHE A 93 6.26 15.21 -13.02
CA PHE A 93 7.36 16.15 -12.76
C PHE A 93 7.21 17.41 -13.59
N ASP A 94 7.60 18.54 -13.02
CA ASP A 94 7.81 19.78 -13.81
C ASP A 94 8.95 19.56 -14.82
N GLU A 95 8.79 20.07 -16.04
CA GLU A 95 9.78 19.89 -17.11
C GLU A 95 11.08 20.62 -16.85
N SER A 96 11.03 21.77 -16.17
CA SER A 96 12.17 22.62 -15.89
C SER A 96 12.83 22.35 -14.54
N ASP A 97 12.09 21.81 -13.58
CA ASP A 97 12.56 21.50 -12.23
C ASP A 97 11.99 20.19 -11.70
N ARG A 98 12.74 19.12 -11.82
CA ARG A 98 12.34 17.80 -11.30
C ARG A 98 12.22 17.70 -9.79
N GLY A 99 12.65 18.72 -9.05
CA GLY A 99 12.38 18.83 -7.62
C GLY A 99 10.92 19.22 -7.33
N VAL A 100 10.20 19.69 -8.35
CA VAL A 100 8.77 20.00 -8.30
C VAL A 100 8.00 18.86 -8.95
N TRP A 101 7.27 18.13 -8.15
CA TRP A 101 6.52 16.96 -8.61
C TRP A 101 5.28 16.72 -7.76
N LEU A 102 4.34 15.99 -8.30
CA LEU A 102 3.14 15.50 -7.61
C LEU A 102 2.73 14.14 -8.17
N SER A 103 1.84 13.47 -7.49
CA SER A 103 1.35 12.18 -7.92
C SER A 103 0.05 12.31 -8.73
N ARG A 104 -0.11 11.43 -9.72
CA ARG A 104 -1.37 11.27 -10.45
C ARG A 104 -2.56 11.01 -9.52
N HIS A 105 -2.36 10.26 -8.44
CA HIS A 105 -3.42 10.02 -7.47
C HIS A 105 -3.78 11.27 -6.67
N GLU A 106 -2.82 12.17 -6.38
CA GLU A 106 -3.12 13.47 -5.76
C GLU A 106 -4.01 14.33 -6.66
N VAL A 107 -3.70 14.38 -7.96
CA VAL A 107 -4.56 15.07 -8.95
C VAL A 107 -5.98 14.50 -8.95
N ALA A 108 -6.12 13.20 -8.75
CA ALA A 108 -7.42 12.51 -8.69
C ALA A 108 -8.08 12.54 -7.29
N GLY A 109 -7.61 13.40 -6.37
CA GLY A 109 -8.16 13.53 -5.01
C GLY A 109 -7.56 12.57 -3.97
N GLY A 110 -6.45 11.92 -4.29
CA GLY A 110 -5.72 11.02 -3.40
C GLY A 110 -6.39 9.67 -3.17
N LYS A 111 -5.64 8.76 -2.58
CA LYS A 111 -6.10 7.42 -2.16
C LYS A 111 -5.69 7.16 -0.71
N TYR A 112 -6.17 6.08 -0.11
CA TYR A 112 -5.79 5.73 1.26
C TYR A 112 -4.93 4.47 1.28
N ALA A 113 -4.08 4.34 2.31
CA ALA A 113 -3.27 3.17 2.51
C ALA A 113 -3.23 2.72 3.98
N VAL A 114 -3.10 1.41 4.15
CA VAL A 114 -2.68 0.75 5.39
C VAL A 114 -1.43 -0.05 5.08
N THR A 115 -0.43 0.02 5.94
CA THR A 115 0.81 -0.75 5.82
C THR A 115 0.91 -1.78 6.94
N ILE A 116 1.43 -2.96 6.62
CA ILE A 116 1.65 -4.04 7.59
C ILE A 116 3.07 -4.56 7.45
N ALA A 117 3.85 -4.46 8.52
CA ALA A 117 5.22 -4.95 8.59
C ALA A 117 5.34 -6.09 9.61
N VAL A 118 6.01 -7.16 9.22
CA VAL A 118 6.24 -8.31 10.10
C VAL A 118 7.73 -8.56 10.24
N CYS A 119 8.22 -8.63 11.48
CA CYS A 119 9.61 -8.91 11.81
C CYS A 119 9.71 -10.20 12.63
N GLU A 120 10.73 -11.00 12.37
CA GLU A 120 11.04 -12.16 13.21
C GLU A 120 11.64 -11.74 14.56
N GLN A 121 12.40 -10.65 14.59
CA GLN A 121 13.01 -10.09 15.80
C GLN A 121 12.03 -9.28 16.64
N GLU A 122 12.48 -8.72 17.76
CA GLU A 122 11.63 -8.17 18.81
C GLU A 122 11.45 -6.64 18.76
N THR A 123 12.30 -5.92 18.02
CA THR A 123 12.38 -4.46 18.13
C THR A 123 12.16 -3.72 16.82
N GLU A 124 11.77 -2.46 16.93
CA GLU A 124 11.69 -1.53 15.79
C GLU A 124 13.05 -1.40 15.06
N GLU A 125 14.16 -1.42 15.80
CA GLU A 125 15.49 -1.37 15.23
C GLU A 125 15.76 -2.59 14.34
N ASN A 126 15.33 -3.77 14.76
CA ASN A 126 15.47 -5.00 13.99
C ASN A 126 14.51 -5.03 12.77
N MET A 127 13.35 -4.39 12.85
CA MET A 127 12.47 -4.19 11.70
C MET A 127 13.10 -3.24 10.66
N GLY A 128 14.01 -2.37 11.09
CA GLY A 128 14.73 -1.45 10.23
C GLY A 128 13.80 -0.49 9.49
N TRP A 129 13.88 -0.47 8.19
CA TRP A 129 13.16 0.49 7.32
C TRP A 129 11.86 -0.06 6.72
N THR A 130 11.42 -1.26 7.08
CA THR A 130 10.28 -1.94 6.43
C THR A 130 9.02 -1.08 6.45
N SER A 131 8.57 -0.62 7.63
CA SER A 131 7.39 0.26 7.74
C SER A 131 7.58 1.58 7.02
N GLN A 132 8.75 2.20 7.16
CA GLN A 132 9.07 3.49 6.53
C GLN A 132 9.10 3.39 5.01
N VAL A 133 9.66 2.31 4.44
CA VAL A 133 9.68 2.09 2.99
C VAL A 133 8.26 1.94 2.46
N LEU A 134 7.42 1.10 3.10
CA LEU A 134 6.03 0.96 2.71
C LEU A 134 5.29 2.30 2.75
N GLY A 135 5.35 3.00 3.89
CA GLY A 135 4.61 4.24 4.09
C GLY A 135 5.07 5.38 3.19
N LYS A 136 6.38 5.61 3.09
CA LYS A 136 6.95 6.72 2.29
C LYS A 136 6.75 6.50 0.79
N SER A 137 6.94 5.27 0.28
CA SER A 137 6.74 4.98 -1.14
C SER A 137 5.28 5.17 -1.56
N LEU A 138 4.33 4.76 -0.72
CA LEU A 138 2.91 4.98 -1.00
C LEU A 138 2.54 6.46 -0.90
N ALA A 139 3.08 7.19 0.10
CA ALA A 139 2.84 8.63 0.23
C ALA A 139 3.36 9.38 -1.00
N ALA A 140 4.54 9.03 -1.53
CA ALA A 140 5.11 9.63 -2.73
C ALA A 140 4.18 9.51 -3.95
N VAL A 141 3.43 8.42 -4.06
CA VAL A 141 2.49 8.22 -5.18
C VAL A 141 1.03 8.55 -4.84
N GLY A 142 0.82 9.41 -3.81
CA GLY A 142 -0.47 10.03 -3.51
C GLY A 142 -1.42 9.21 -2.65
N TYR A 143 -0.90 8.24 -1.88
CA TYR A 143 -1.67 7.56 -0.87
C TYR A 143 -1.48 8.21 0.51
N ARG A 144 -2.56 8.54 1.18
CA ARG A 144 -2.54 8.92 2.59
C ARG A 144 -2.52 7.64 3.44
N VAL A 145 -1.42 7.38 4.14
CA VAL A 145 -1.34 6.28 5.10
C VAL A 145 -2.20 6.62 6.32
N VAL A 146 -3.20 5.80 6.57
CA VAL A 146 -4.19 6.02 7.65
C VAL A 146 -4.06 5.00 8.78
N GLY A 147 -3.22 3.99 8.61
CA GLY A 147 -2.93 3.00 9.63
C GLY A 147 -1.66 2.22 9.30
N GLU A 148 -0.95 1.84 10.35
CA GLU A 148 0.23 0.99 10.29
C GLU A 148 0.03 -0.16 11.28
N GLY A 149 0.20 -1.40 10.83
CA GLY A 149 0.22 -2.59 11.67
C GLY A 149 1.63 -3.18 11.71
N LYS A 150 2.08 -3.57 12.89
CA LYS A 150 3.39 -4.17 13.09
C LYS A 150 3.28 -5.46 13.89
N ALA A 151 4.06 -6.45 13.51
CA ALA A 151 4.22 -7.65 14.31
C ALA A 151 5.70 -8.00 14.47
N PHE A 152 6.06 -8.35 15.68
CA PHE A 152 7.40 -8.76 16.07
C PHE A 152 7.37 -10.20 16.55
N HIS A 153 8.56 -10.81 16.69
CA HIS A 153 8.75 -12.15 17.21
C HIS A 153 7.97 -13.23 16.42
N ALA A 154 7.97 -13.10 15.10
CA ALA A 154 7.21 -13.97 14.19
C ALA A 154 8.15 -14.84 13.33
N PHE A 155 8.82 -15.82 13.97
CA PHE A 155 9.81 -16.71 13.34
C PHE A 155 9.16 -17.79 12.47
N ALA A 156 8.21 -18.53 13.02
CA ALA A 156 7.57 -19.62 12.31
C ALA A 156 6.29 -19.17 11.60
N LYS A 157 5.92 -19.91 10.56
CA LYS A 157 4.66 -19.68 9.84
C LYS A 157 3.47 -19.80 10.80
N GLY A 158 2.68 -18.73 10.90
CA GLY A 158 1.48 -18.70 11.75
C GLY A 158 1.72 -18.19 13.17
N ASP A 159 2.95 -17.79 13.54
CA ASP A 159 3.24 -17.30 14.89
C ASP A 159 2.36 -16.09 15.28
N VAL A 160 2.01 -15.23 14.32
CA VAL A 160 1.13 -14.08 14.57
C VAL A 160 -0.27 -14.47 15.05
N LEU A 161 -0.73 -15.70 14.83
CA LEU A 161 -2.01 -16.19 15.35
C LEU A 161 -2.07 -16.21 16.88
N ARG A 162 -0.92 -16.26 17.54
CA ARG A 162 -0.77 -16.18 18.99
C ARG A 162 -0.52 -14.75 19.49
N ASN A 163 -0.32 -13.81 18.59
CA ASN A 163 -0.09 -12.42 18.92
C ASN A 163 -1.39 -11.60 18.82
N CYS A 164 -2.22 -11.67 19.88
CA CYS A 164 -3.50 -10.95 19.92
C CYS A 164 -3.35 -9.44 19.70
N HIS A 165 -2.24 -8.84 20.13
CA HIS A 165 -1.99 -7.41 19.91
C HIS A 165 -1.85 -7.10 18.41
N ALA A 166 -0.99 -7.83 17.69
CA ALA A 166 -0.79 -7.62 16.26
C ALA A 166 -2.07 -7.89 15.44
N LEU A 167 -2.84 -8.93 15.81
CA LEU A 167 -4.14 -9.22 15.16
C LEU A 167 -5.15 -8.07 15.38
N ASN A 168 -5.26 -7.57 16.61
CA ASN A 168 -6.16 -6.45 16.93
C ASN A 168 -5.71 -5.14 16.27
N GLU A 169 -4.41 -4.89 16.19
CA GLU A 169 -3.86 -3.72 15.49
C GLU A 169 -4.19 -3.80 14.00
N ALA A 170 -3.97 -4.93 13.35
CA ALA A 170 -4.34 -5.13 11.95
C ALA A 170 -5.85 -4.90 11.71
N ALA A 171 -6.72 -5.48 12.52
CA ALA A 171 -8.16 -5.26 12.43
C ALA A 171 -8.55 -3.79 12.66
N THR A 172 -7.90 -3.12 13.62
CA THR A 172 -8.13 -1.69 13.90
C THR A 172 -7.75 -0.82 12.70
N THR A 173 -6.64 -1.11 12.02
CA THR A 173 -6.24 -0.37 10.82
C THR A 173 -7.23 -0.57 9.67
N GLY A 174 -7.76 -1.78 9.48
CA GLY A 174 -8.80 -2.07 8.49
C GLY A 174 -10.11 -1.33 8.77
N THR A 175 -10.56 -1.35 10.03
CA THR A 175 -11.73 -0.59 10.46
C THR A 175 -11.54 0.93 10.25
N ARG A 176 -10.35 1.45 10.55
CA ARG A 176 -10.01 2.86 10.33
C ARG A 176 -10.02 3.22 8.85
N LEU A 177 -9.49 2.35 8.00
CA LEU A 177 -9.52 2.52 6.54
C LEU A 177 -10.97 2.64 6.04
N ALA A 178 -11.86 1.76 6.46
CA ALA A 178 -13.28 1.79 6.11
C ALA A 178 -13.96 3.08 6.56
N LYS A 179 -13.65 3.57 7.78
CA LYS A 179 -14.16 4.86 8.27
C LYS A 179 -13.70 6.02 7.40
N MET A 180 -12.45 6.02 6.95
CA MET A 180 -11.93 7.06 6.05
C MET A 180 -12.61 7.04 4.69
N LEU A 181 -12.85 5.87 4.11
CA LEU A 181 -13.56 5.73 2.84
C LEU A 181 -15.00 6.24 2.94
N ARG A 182 -15.73 5.88 4.01
CA ARG A 182 -17.10 6.39 4.25
C ARG A 182 -17.13 7.90 4.44
N LEU A 183 -16.19 8.44 5.23
CA LEU A 183 -16.11 9.90 5.45
C LEU A 183 -15.87 10.64 4.13
N ARG A 184 -15.00 10.12 3.28
CA ARG A 184 -14.74 10.67 1.95
C ARG A 184 -16.02 10.66 1.10
N GLY A 185 -16.70 9.53 0.97
CA GLY A 185 -17.94 9.44 0.19
C GLY A 185 -19.01 10.41 0.71
N HIS A 186 -19.18 10.52 2.03
CA HIS A 186 -20.09 11.51 2.61
C HIS A 186 -19.72 12.97 2.28
N ALA A 187 -18.42 13.30 2.33
CA ALA A 187 -17.95 14.63 1.96
C ALA A 187 -18.17 14.94 0.47
N GLU A 188 -17.91 13.97 -0.41
CA GLU A 188 -18.15 14.09 -1.85
C GLU A 188 -19.64 14.31 -2.15
N ASP A 189 -20.54 13.61 -1.45
CA ASP A 189 -21.99 13.81 -1.55
C ASP A 189 -22.44 15.21 -1.12
N ILE A 190 -21.88 15.73 -0.02
CA ILE A 190 -22.18 17.11 0.44
C ILE A 190 -21.72 18.12 -0.61
N LEU A 191 -20.48 18.01 -1.08
CA LEU A 191 -19.91 18.93 -2.06
C LEU A 191 -20.69 18.90 -3.38
N SER A 192 -21.12 17.74 -3.84
CA SER A 192 -21.92 17.60 -5.06
C SER A 192 -23.30 18.29 -4.98
N ARG A 193 -23.90 18.34 -3.78
CA ARG A 193 -25.18 19.00 -3.54
C ARG A 193 -25.05 20.51 -3.32
N GLY A 194 -23.91 20.98 -2.78
CA GLY A 194 -23.67 22.39 -2.49
C GLY A 194 -23.21 23.23 -3.68
N LEU A 195 -22.86 22.59 -4.80
CA LEU A 195 -22.41 23.23 -6.05
C LEU A 195 -23.58 23.43 -7.05
N LYS A 196 -24.81 23.16 -6.65
CA LYS A 196 -26.04 23.45 -7.40
C LYS A 196 -26.72 24.69 -6.83
#